data_bf6202cee77a0b6c0efd0f98886ebae6
#
_entry.id   bf6202cee77a0b6c0efd0f98886ebae6
#
_cell.length_a   1.000
_cell.length_b   1.000
_cell.length_c   1.000
_cell.angle_alpha   90.00
_cell.angle_beta   90.00
_cell.angle_gamma   90.00
#
_symmetry.space_group_name_H-M   'P 1'
#
loop_
_entity.id
_entity.type
_entity.pdbx_description
1 polymer ?
#
loop_
_entity_poly.entity_id
_entity_poly.type
_entity_poly.pdbx_seq_one_letter_code
_entity_poly.pdbx_strand_id
1 'polypeptide(L)'
;MNIEFLSSVAVIAPDPSASRKLYVDGLGLPLESQGGDYHHSEQIAGCKSFGIWPLAQAAEACFGTPQWPAERPVPQVSIDFDVADAAAVGPAARQLEQAGYELLHPPREEPWGQTVARLQSPEGAIVGISYAPVLHDQD
;
A
#
# COMPACT_ATOMS: atom_id res chain seq x y z
N MET A 1 11.16 -13.27 -8.82
CA MET A 1 11.05 -11.81 -8.93
C MET A 1 12.19 -11.16 -8.17
N ASN A 2 12.50 -9.94 -8.51
CA ASN A 2 13.61 -9.22 -7.88
C ASN A 2 13.06 -7.97 -7.16
N ILE A 3 12.98 -8.06 -5.84
CA ILE A 3 12.53 -6.94 -5.00
C ILE A 3 13.73 -6.01 -4.77
N GLU A 4 13.58 -4.75 -5.15
CA GLU A 4 14.62 -3.73 -4.97
C GLU A 4 14.64 -3.19 -3.54
N PHE A 5 13.46 -2.89 -2.98
CA PHE A 5 13.34 -2.35 -1.63
C PHE A 5 11.90 -2.43 -1.12
N LEU A 6 11.76 -2.29 0.19
CA LEU A 6 10.46 -2.07 0.81
C LEU A 6 10.10 -0.59 0.58
N SER A 7 9.03 -0.34 -0.15
CA SER A 7 8.72 1.02 -0.62
C SER A 7 7.76 1.77 0.29
N SER A 8 6.77 1.08 0.86
CA SER A 8 5.74 1.76 1.64
C SER A 8 5.21 0.89 2.75
N VAL A 9 4.99 1.51 3.89
CA VAL A 9 4.20 0.94 4.99
C VAL A 9 3.07 1.91 5.30
N ALA A 10 1.84 1.41 5.31
CA ALA A 10 0.68 2.23 5.67
C ALA A 10 -0.13 1.50 6.73
N VAL A 11 -0.49 2.20 7.79
CA VAL A 11 -1.48 1.67 8.72
C VAL A 11 -2.86 1.83 8.08
N ILE A 12 -3.68 0.80 8.17
CA ILE A 12 -5.04 0.82 7.61
C ILE A 12 -5.97 1.36 8.68
N ALA A 13 -6.63 2.47 8.39
CA ALA A 13 -7.37 3.23 9.39
C ALA A 13 -8.88 3.15 9.17
N PRO A 14 -9.62 2.38 10.00
CA PRO A 14 -11.09 2.46 9.98
C PRO A 14 -11.60 3.84 10.38
N ASP A 15 -10.88 4.52 11.27
CA ASP A 15 -11.16 5.90 11.69
C ASP A 15 -9.89 6.73 11.48
N PRO A 16 -9.73 7.33 10.27
CA PRO A 16 -8.52 8.11 9.97
C PRO A 16 -8.26 9.27 10.92
N SER A 17 -9.30 9.88 11.45
CA SER A 17 -9.17 10.99 12.40
C SER A 17 -8.49 10.54 13.70
N ALA A 18 -8.91 9.38 14.23
CA ALA A 18 -8.29 8.81 15.42
C ALA A 18 -6.83 8.42 15.16
N SER A 19 -6.54 7.88 13.99
CA SER A 19 -5.17 7.52 13.62
C SER A 19 -4.28 8.77 13.51
N ARG A 20 -4.77 9.83 12.88
CA ARG A 20 -4.01 11.09 12.79
C ARG A 20 -3.70 11.66 14.18
N LYS A 21 -4.65 11.55 15.10
CA LYS A 21 -4.44 12.04 16.46
C LYS A 21 -3.25 11.35 17.12
N LEU A 22 -3.09 10.05 16.92
CA LEU A 22 -1.94 9.32 17.46
C LEU A 22 -0.65 9.65 16.68
N TYR A 23 -0.67 9.47 15.37
CA TYR A 23 0.57 9.50 14.58
C TYR A 23 1.06 10.91 14.33
N VAL A 24 0.17 11.86 14.08
CA VAL A 24 0.55 13.25 13.80
C VAL A 24 0.64 14.07 15.08
N ASP A 25 -0.43 14.11 15.88
CA ASP A 25 -0.46 14.94 17.09
C ASP A 25 0.36 14.33 18.20
N GLY A 26 0.24 13.02 18.42
CA GLY A 26 0.93 12.32 19.50
C GLY A 26 2.41 12.08 19.23
N LEU A 27 2.74 11.53 18.06
CA LEU A 27 4.11 11.17 17.71
C LEU A 27 4.86 12.28 16.97
N GLY A 28 4.15 13.30 16.49
CA GLY A 28 4.77 14.41 15.77
C GLY A 28 5.29 14.04 14.39
N LEU A 29 4.75 13.00 13.75
CA LEU A 29 5.21 12.61 12.43
C LEU A 29 4.81 13.64 11.37
N PRO A 30 5.70 13.92 10.39
CA PRO A 30 5.44 14.96 9.38
C PRO A 30 4.55 14.42 8.24
N LEU A 31 3.36 13.91 8.56
CA LEU A 31 2.44 13.39 7.56
C LEU A 31 1.64 14.53 6.95
N GLU A 32 1.49 14.49 5.64
CA GLU A 32 0.76 15.50 4.88
C GLU A 32 -0.28 14.85 3.99
N SER A 33 -1.36 15.59 3.71
CA SER A 33 -2.41 15.19 2.79
C SER A 33 -2.42 16.09 1.57
N GLN A 34 -2.75 15.52 0.42
CA GLN A 34 -2.95 16.29 -0.81
C GLN A 34 -4.44 16.47 -1.12
N GLY A 35 -5.25 16.64 -0.06
CA GLY A 35 -6.66 16.96 -0.23
C GLY A 35 -7.63 15.81 0.05
N GLY A 36 -7.32 14.94 1.01
CA GLY A 36 -8.21 13.85 1.39
C GLY A 36 -7.80 13.29 2.73
N ASP A 37 -8.33 12.11 3.05
CA ASP A 37 -8.02 11.45 4.32
C ASP A 37 -6.72 10.64 4.29
N TYR A 38 -6.12 10.44 3.12
CA TYR A 38 -4.82 9.77 3.01
C TYR A 38 -3.71 10.73 3.39
N HIS A 39 -2.99 10.40 4.44
CA HIS A 39 -1.85 11.17 4.94
C HIS A 39 -0.60 10.34 4.85
N HIS A 40 0.50 10.91 4.35
CA HIS A 40 1.75 10.17 4.20
C HIS A 40 2.96 11.10 4.30
N SER A 41 4.13 10.49 4.44
CA SER A 41 5.41 11.21 4.40
C SER A 41 6.49 10.32 3.77
N GLU A 42 7.35 10.96 2.99
CA GLU A 42 8.57 10.37 2.46
C GLU A 42 9.81 10.87 3.24
N GLN A 43 9.58 11.55 4.37
CA GLN A 43 10.63 12.22 5.14
C GLN A 43 10.98 11.52 6.44
N ILE A 44 10.39 10.34 6.71
CA ILE A 44 10.69 9.58 7.92
C ILE A 44 11.92 8.71 7.64
N ALA A 45 12.98 8.90 8.42
CA ALA A 45 14.21 8.13 8.23
C ALA A 45 13.96 6.63 8.43
N GLY A 46 14.58 5.82 7.60
CA GLY A 46 14.46 4.37 7.66
C GLY A 46 13.30 3.78 6.86
N CYS A 47 12.52 4.62 6.21
CA CYS A 47 11.34 4.22 5.45
C CYS A 47 11.20 5.14 4.24
N LYS A 48 10.92 4.58 3.06
CA LYS A 48 10.75 5.41 1.87
C LYS A 48 9.42 6.14 1.87
N SER A 49 8.36 5.50 2.35
CA SER A 49 7.05 6.13 2.50
C SER A 49 6.29 5.47 3.64
N PHE A 50 5.74 6.28 4.53
CA PHE A 50 4.84 5.82 5.59
C PHE A 50 3.54 6.62 5.50
N GLY A 51 2.41 5.93 5.69
CA GLY A 51 1.11 6.60 5.58
C GLY A 51 0.04 6.06 6.49
N ILE A 52 -1.04 6.83 6.57
CA ILE A 52 -2.32 6.42 7.15
C ILE A 52 -3.28 6.27 5.98
N TRP A 53 -3.68 5.05 5.68
CA TRP A 53 -4.54 4.74 4.54
C TRP A 53 -5.93 4.40 5.06
N PRO A 54 -6.94 5.23 4.76
CA PRO A 54 -8.30 4.93 5.22
C PRO A 54 -8.76 3.57 4.70
N LEU A 55 -9.38 2.78 5.58
CA LEU A 55 -9.85 1.43 5.23
C LEU A 55 -10.79 1.47 4.01
N ALA A 56 -11.67 2.47 3.93
CA ALA A 56 -12.57 2.61 2.79
C ALA A 56 -11.81 2.81 1.48
N GLN A 57 -10.70 3.56 1.49
CA GLN A 57 -9.87 3.76 0.31
C GLN A 57 -9.09 2.49 -0.06
N ALA A 58 -8.62 1.76 0.95
CA ALA A 58 -7.94 0.48 0.71
C ALA A 58 -8.91 -0.55 0.10
N ALA A 59 -10.14 -0.60 0.59
CA ALA A 59 -11.18 -1.47 0.03
C ALA A 59 -11.50 -1.09 -1.42
N GLU A 60 -11.60 0.21 -1.68
CA GLU A 60 -11.82 0.72 -3.05
C GLU A 60 -10.69 0.28 -3.99
N ALA A 61 -9.45 0.41 -3.54
CA ALA A 61 -8.29 0.02 -4.35
C ALA A 61 -8.24 -1.48 -4.62
N CYS A 62 -8.61 -2.29 -3.63
CA CYS A 62 -8.51 -3.75 -3.76
C CYS A 62 -9.74 -4.39 -4.40
N PHE A 63 -10.92 -3.83 -4.18
CA PHE A 63 -12.19 -4.49 -4.55
C PHE A 63 -13.15 -3.58 -5.34
N GLY A 64 -12.84 -2.30 -5.52
CA GLY A 64 -13.69 -1.37 -6.24
C GLY A 64 -14.92 -0.91 -5.47
N THR A 65 -14.96 -1.11 -4.16
CA THR A 65 -16.05 -0.70 -3.28
C THR A 65 -15.49 -0.25 -1.94
N PRO A 66 -16.13 0.71 -1.24
CA PRO A 66 -15.59 1.20 0.03
C PRO A 66 -15.78 0.24 1.21
N GLN A 67 -16.46 -0.90 1.00
CA GLN A 67 -16.61 -1.90 2.06
C GLN A 67 -15.60 -3.02 1.89
N TRP A 68 -14.83 -3.31 2.95
CA TRP A 68 -13.97 -4.50 2.99
C TRP A 68 -14.87 -5.72 3.06
N PRO A 69 -14.60 -6.79 2.25
CA PRO A 69 -15.44 -7.99 2.25
C PRO A 69 -15.53 -8.63 3.63
N ALA A 70 -16.75 -8.97 4.06
CA ALA A 70 -17.00 -9.53 5.39
C ALA A 70 -16.34 -10.88 5.60
N GLU A 71 -16.09 -11.64 4.54
CA GLU A 71 -15.48 -12.98 4.60
C GLU A 71 -13.95 -12.94 4.69
N ARG A 72 -13.33 -11.76 4.62
CA ARG A 72 -11.87 -11.60 4.71
C ARG A 72 -11.49 -10.89 6.01
N PRO A 73 -10.35 -11.24 6.62
CA PRO A 73 -9.87 -10.46 7.77
C PRO A 73 -9.63 -9.00 7.36
N VAL A 74 -9.99 -8.07 8.26
CA VAL A 74 -9.75 -6.65 8.02
C VAL A 74 -8.26 -6.38 8.20
N PRO A 75 -7.57 -5.81 7.20
CA PRO A 75 -6.13 -5.58 7.32
C PRO A 75 -5.84 -4.43 8.27
N GLN A 76 -4.73 -4.55 9.03
CA GLN A 76 -4.25 -3.48 9.91
C GLN A 76 -3.10 -2.71 9.28
N VAL A 77 -2.44 -3.29 8.25
CA VAL A 77 -1.28 -2.68 7.62
C VAL A 77 -1.24 -3.07 6.15
N SER A 78 -0.68 -2.19 5.34
CA SER A 78 -0.34 -2.45 3.95
C SER A 78 1.17 -2.28 3.80
N ILE A 79 1.81 -3.21 3.11
CA ILE A 79 3.26 -3.19 2.85
C ILE A 79 3.48 -3.37 1.36
N ASP A 80 4.19 -2.42 0.75
CA ASP A 80 4.53 -2.51 -0.67
C ASP A 80 6.03 -2.80 -0.85
N PHE A 81 6.32 -3.71 -1.76
CA PHE A 81 7.67 -4.04 -2.18
C PHE A 81 7.83 -3.65 -3.65
N ASP A 82 8.83 -2.84 -3.94
CA ASP A 82 9.01 -2.34 -5.31
C ASP A 82 9.97 -3.20 -6.10
N VAL A 83 9.58 -3.43 -7.36
CA VAL A 83 10.43 -4.01 -8.40
C VAL A 83 11.09 -2.89 -9.21
N ALA A 84 11.96 -3.23 -10.16
CA ALA A 84 12.83 -2.26 -10.83
C ALA A 84 12.08 -1.27 -11.73
N ASP A 85 10.97 -1.71 -12.34
CA ASP A 85 10.20 -0.86 -13.25
C ASP A 85 8.75 -1.37 -13.35
N ALA A 86 7.89 -0.58 -14.01
CA ALA A 86 6.48 -0.91 -14.15
C ALA A 86 6.27 -2.24 -14.90
N ALA A 87 7.11 -2.51 -15.91
CA ALA A 87 6.99 -3.72 -16.71
C ALA A 87 7.26 -5.00 -15.92
N ALA A 88 7.99 -4.91 -14.80
CA ALA A 88 8.31 -6.07 -13.97
C ALA A 88 7.16 -6.48 -13.03
N VAL A 89 6.16 -5.63 -12.83
CA VAL A 89 5.04 -5.94 -11.93
C VAL A 89 4.20 -7.11 -12.46
N GLY A 90 3.85 -7.11 -13.73
CA GLY A 90 3.05 -8.19 -14.33
C GLY A 90 3.68 -9.58 -14.21
N PRO A 91 4.94 -9.75 -14.61
CA PRO A 91 5.63 -11.05 -14.43
C PRO A 91 5.73 -11.47 -12.97
N ALA A 92 5.98 -10.55 -12.05
CA ALA A 92 6.04 -10.85 -10.61
C ALA A 92 4.67 -11.33 -10.11
N ALA A 93 3.60 -10.67 -10.52
CA ALA A 93 2.24 -11.06 -10.16
C ALA A 93 1.91 -12.47 -10.67
N ARG A 94 2.29 -12.78 -11.93
CA ARG A 94 2.08 -14.11 -12.49
C ARG A 94 2.84 -15.18 -11.73
N GLN A 95 4.06 -14.87 -11.28
CA GLN A 95 4.85 -15.79 -10.48
C GLN A 95 4.15 -16.14 -9.16
N LEU A 96 3.51 -15.16 -8.52
CA LEU A 96 2.75 -15.39 -7.30
C LEU A 96 1.53 -16.25 -7.56
N GLU A 97 0.79 -15.99 -8.65
CA GLU A 97 -0.36 -16.82 -9.02
C GLU A 97 0.04 -18.26 -9.32
N GLN A 98 1.16 -18.46 -10.02
CA GLN A 98 1.68 -19.80 -10.31
C GLN A 98 2.12 -20.54 -9.03
N ALA A 99 2.52 -19.79 -8.00
CA ALA A 99 2.85 -20.36 -6.69
C ALA A 99 1.61 -20.65 -5.83
N GLY A 100 0.41 -20.33 -6.32
CA GLY A 100 -0.84 -20.64 -5.64
C GLY A 100 -1.47 -19.48 -4.86
N TYR A 101 -0.93 -18.29 -4.97
CA TYR A 101 -1.49 -17.11 -4.28
C TYR A 101 -2.58 -16.45 -5.13
N GLU A 102 -3.65 -16.00 -4.44
CA GLU A 102 -4.76 -15.29 -5.07
C GLU A 102 -4.49 -13.79 -5.02
N LEU A 103 -4.51 -13.13 -6.19
CA LEU A 103 -4.43 -11.68 -6.23
C LEU A 103 -5.80 -11.07 -5.93
N LEU A 104 -5.81 -9.95 -5.19
CA LEU A 104 -7.04 -9.19 -4.91
C LEU A 104 -7.56 -8.46 -6.15
N HIS A 105 -6.65 -8.11 -7.06
CA HIS A 105 -6.96 -7.50 -8.34
C HIS A 105 -5.78 -7.75 -9.30
N PRO A 106 -6.02 -7.67 -10.63
CA PRO A 106 -4.91 -7.77 -11.59
C PRO A 106 -3.93 -6.61 -11.46
N PRO A 107 -2.67 -6.77 -11.94
CA PRO A 107 -1.75 -5.63 -12.00
C PRO A 107 -2.37 -4.46 -12.75
N ARG A 108 -2.22 -3.25 -12.22
CA ARG A 108 -2.75 -2.05 -12.85
C ARG A 108 -2.00 -0.80 -12.39
N GLU A 109 -2.14 0.27 -13.18
CA GLU A 109 -1.66 1.59 -12.77
C GLU A 109 -2.75 2.29 -11.98
N GLU A 110 -2.40 2.78 -10.81
CA GLU A 110 -3.30 3.54 -9.95
C GLU A 110 -3.32 5.01 -10.37
N PRO A 111 -4.38 5.78 -10.01
CA PRO A 111 -4.46 7.20 -10.38
C PRO A 111 -3.27 8.04 -9.92
N TRP A 112 -2.56 7.61 -8.87
CA TRP A 112 -1.39 8.33 -8.35
C TRP A 112 -0.08 7.88 -8.99
N GLY A 113 -0.12 7.08 -10.06
CA GLY A 113 1.06 6.72 -10.86
C GLY A 113 1.78 5.44 -10.47
N GLN A 114 1.34 4.78 -9.42
CA GLN A 114 1.90 3.50 -8.98
C GLN A 114 1.34 2.37 -9.85
N THR A 115 2.22 1.47 -10.32
CA THR A 115 1.79 0.20 -10.91
C THR A 115 1.88 -0.86 -9.83
N VAL A 116 0.80 -1.61 -9.60
CA VAL A 116 0.74 -2.51 -8.43
C VAL A 116 -0.21 -3.67 -8.65
N ALA A 117 0.16 -4.83 -8.08
CA ALA A 117 -0.72 -5.96 -7.84
C ALA A 117 -0.72 -6.23 -6.34
N ARG A 118 -1.87 -6.61 -5.79
CA ARG A 118 -2.02 -6.79 -4.34
C ARG A 118 -2.56 -8.17 -4.01
N LEU A 119 -2.11 -8.70 -2.88
CA LEU A 119 -2.67 -9.91 -2.28
C LEU A 119 -2.82 -9.68 -0.78
N GLN A 120 -3.54 -10.58 -0.10
CA GLN A 120 -3.63 -10.54 1.36
C GLN A 120 -2.75 -11.64 1.93
N SER A 121 -1.86 -11.28 2.85
CA SER A 121 -0.93 -12.23 3.44
C SER A 121 -1.63 -13.15 4.43
N PRO A 122 -0.96 -14.24 4.88
CA PRO A 122 -1.52 -15.10 5.92
C PRO A 122 -1.87 -14.37 7.20
N GLU A 123 -1.16 -13.28 7.54
CA GLU A 123 -1.44 -12.44 8.70
C GLU A 123 -2.60 -11.47 8.47
N GLY A 124 -3.12 -11.38 7.25
CA GLY A 124 -4.20 -10.45 6.91
C GLY A 124 -3.72 -9.09 6.39
N ALA A 125 -2.42 -8.88 6.25
CA ALA A 125 -1.89 -7.62 5.70
C ALA A 125 -2.14 -7.55 4.19
N ILE A 126 -2.31 -6.31 3.68
CA ILE A 126 -2.27 -6.10 2.23
C ILE A 126 -0.80 -6.05 1.82
N VAL A 127 -0.42 -6.88 0.85
CA VAL A 127 0.94 -6.89 0.30
C VAL A 127 0.88 -6.48 -1.16
N GLY A 128 1.62 -5.43 -1.51
CA GLY A 128 1.71 -4.94 -2.88
C GLY A 128 3.05 -5.30 -3.51
N ILE A 129 3.00 -5.82 -4.75
CA ILE A 129 4.16 -5.87 -5.62
C ILE A 129 4.00 -4.70 -6.56
N SER A 130 4.93 -3.76 -6.52
CA SER A 130 4.68 -2.40 -6.92
C SER A 130 5.85 -1.79 -7.67
N TYR A 131 5.56 -0.74 -8.41
CA TYR A 131 6.55 0.23 -8.86
C TYR A 131 5.96 1.63 -8.67
N ALA A 132 6.51 2.39 -7.73
CA ALA A 132 6.14 3.77 -7.46
C ALA A 132 7.30 4.66 -7.91
N PRO A 133 7.21 5.31 -9.10
CA PRO A 133 8.36 6.02 -9.69
C PRO A 133 9.02 7.02 -8.75
N VAL A 134 8.21 7.77 -7.98
CA VAL A 134 8.73 8.81 -7.08
C VAL A 134 9.68 8.25 -6.02
N LEU A 135 9.49 6.98 -5.61
CA LEU A 135 10.30 6.37 -4.56
C LEU A 135 11.63 5.83 -5.08
N HIS A 136 11.79 5.69 -6.39
CA HIS A 136 13.03 5.23 -7.02
C HIS A 136 14.04 6.36 -7.23
N ASP A 137 13.60 7.60 -7.15
CA ASP A 137 14.43 8.78 -7.34
C ASP A 137 14.94 9.37 -6.03
N GLN A 138 14.72 8.67 -4.91
CA GLN A 138 15.18 9.08 -3.58
C GLN A 138 16.60 8.58 -3.32
N ASP A 139 17.58 9.40 -3.55
CA ASP A 139 18.98 9.09 -3.27
C ASP A 139 19.54 9.91 -2.10
#